data_759ce4594a715d9da65faaa9c605e4dd
#
_entry.id   759ce4594a715d9da65faaa9c605e4dd
#
_cell.length_a   1.000
_cell.length_b   1.000
_cell.length_c   1.000
_cell.angle_alpha   90.00
_cell.angle_beta   90.00
_cell.angle_gamma   90.00
#
_symmetry.space_group_name_H-M   'P 1'
#
loop_
_entity.id
_entity.type
_entity.pdbx_description
1 polymer ?
#
loop_
_entity_poly.entity_id
_entity_poly.type
_entity_poly.pdbx_seq_one_letter_code
_entity_poly.pdbx_strand_id
1 'polypeptide(L)'
;FFIPLRPYNVTGLDKLRILLDTVQPELPEIDSEMREYPEISTVINNFVKTGKKIIFTMGKGGVGKTTVAIKVAQALQKQGKKVHLATTDPADHLNFYLGATSGLSLSHIDEEKELREYKEEVLSKARETMSGDDFDYVKEDLESPCTQEIAVFRAFAEIVEKADDEIVVIDTAPTGHTLLLLESTQSYAKEVERTSGEVPKSIQKLLPRLQNSDETEVLMVTLPETTPVYESMRLADDLDRAHIAHTWWLVNQSMSATH
;
A
#
# COMPACT_ATOMS: atom_id res chain seq x y z
N PHE A 1 21.56 -8.81 33.04
CA PHE A 1 21.95 -9.64 31.91
C PHE A 1 22.43 -8.71 30.80
N PHE A 2 23.58 -8.99 30.22
CA PHE A 2 24.17 -8.24 29.14
C PHE A 2 24.11 -9.11 27.87
N ILE A 3 23.42 -8.66 26.84
CA ILE A 3 23.41 -9.31 25.53
C ILE A 3 24.31 -8.48 24.64
N PRO A 4 25.47 -9.00 24.19
CA PRO A 4 26.36 -8.23 23.33
C PRO A 4 25.74 -7.98 21.95
N LEU A 5 26.01 -6.80 21.37
CA LEU A 5 25.63 -6.51 19.99
C LEU A 5 26.33 -7.51 19.06
N ARG A 6 25.56 -8.15 18.17
CA ARG A 6 26.09 -9.14 17.24
C ARG A 6 26.23 -8.51 15.84
N PRO A 7 27.30 -8.84 15.12
CA PRO A 7 27.53 -8.35 13.74
C PRO A 7 26.72 -9.14 12.69
N TYR A 8 25.72 -9.90 13.11
CA TYR A 8 24.85 -10.71 12.24
C TYR A 8 23.41 -10.68 12.74
N ASN A 9 22.48 -10.93 11.84
CA ASN A 9 21.07 -11.08 12.20
C ASN A 9 20.83 -12.39 12.97
N VAL A 10 20.16 -12.30 14.10
CA VAL A 10 19.83 -13.45 14.95
C VAL A 10 18.59 -14.13 14.36
N THR A 11 18.78 -15.03 13.41
CA THR A 11 17.74 -15.81 12.76
C THR A 11 18.05 -17.31 12.85
N GLY A 12 17.02 -18.10 13.16
CA GLY A 12 17.15 -19.54 13.31
C GLY A 12 17.72 -19.97 14.66
N LEU A 13 17.56 -21.26 14.98
CA LEU A 13 17.95 -21.83 16.28
C LEU A 13 19.45 -21.77 16.53
N ASP A 14 20.27 -21.93 15.50
CA ASP A 14 21.73 -21.94 15.66
C ASP A 14 22.25 -20.56 16.04
N LYS A 15 21.73 -19.48 15.44
CA LYS A 15 22.11 -18.11 15.81
C LYS A 15 21.60 -17.73 17.21
N LEU A 16 20.43 -18.25 17.62
CA LEU A 16 19.93 -18.09 18.98
C LEU A 16 20.78 -18.82 20.01
N ARG A 17 21.28 -20.03 19.71
CA ARG A 17 22.16 -20.79 20.62
C ARG A 17 23.46 -20.07 20.92
N ILE A 18 24.07 -19.46 19.91
CA ILE A 18 25.35 -18.74 20.04
C ILE A 18 25.17 -17.26 20.45
N LEU A 19 23.93 -16.80 20.67
CA LEU A 19 23.65 -15.38 20.99
C LEU A 19 24.38 -14.92 22.26
N LEU A 20 24.50 -15.78 23.24
CA LEU A 20 25.15 -15.49 24.54
C LEU A 20 26.63 -15.90 24.59
N ASP A 21 27.15 -16.53 23.56
CA ASP A 21 28.53 -16.97 23.52
C ASP A 21 29.48 -15.75 23.46
N THR A 22 30.59 -15.87 24.19
CA THR A 22 31.63 -14.83 24.21
C THR A 22 32.52 -14.85 22.96
N VAL A 23 32.56 -15.97 22.26
CA VAL A 23 33.33 -16.12 21.01
C VAL A 23 32.48 -15.57 19.85
N GLN A 24 33.04 -14.62 19.12
CA GLN A 24 32.43 -14.16 17.88
C GLN A 24 32.62 -15.21 16.80
N PRO A 25 31.56 -15.65 16.11
CA PRO A 25 31.72 -16.50 14.94
C PRO A 25 32.45 -15.73 13.84
N GLU A 26 33.26 -16.43 13.07
CA GLU A 26 33.85 -15.86 11.85
C GLU A 26 32.72 -15.34 10.96
N LEU A 27 32.83 -14.07 10.57
CA LEU A 27 31.92 -13.50 9.58
C LEU A 27 32.19 -14.16 8.24
N PRO A 28 31.16 -14.54 7.48
CA PRO A 28 31.38 -14.96 6.11
C PRO A 28 32.10 -13.84 5.36
N GLU A 29 33.06 -14.22 4.53
CA GLU A 29 33.70 -13.25 3.61
C GLU A 29 32.59 -12.56 2.81
N ILE A 30 32.47 -11.26 3.00
CA ILE A 30 31.55 -10.46 2.21
C ILE A 30 32.16 -10.36 0.82
N ASP A 31 31.45 -10.89 -0.17
CA ASP A 31 31.79 -10.63 -1.56
C ASP A 31 31.79 -9.11 -1.78
N SER A 32 32.98 -8.56 -1.92
CA SER A 32 33.19 -7.12 -1.99
C SER A 32 32.94 -6.54 -3.39
N GLU A 33 32.31 -7.30 -4.28
CA GLU A 33 31.86 -6.73 -5.54
C GLU A 33 30.82 -5.67 -5.27
N MET A 34 31.22 -4.41 -5.33
CA MET A 34 30.33 -3.26 -5.27
C MET A 34 29.43 -3.31 -6.51
N ARG A 35 28.21 -3.75 -6.32
CA ARG A 35 27.18 -3.69 -7.35
C ARG A 35 26.64 -2.27 -7.41
N GLU A 36 26.72 -1.65 -8.58
CA GLU A 36 25.99 -0.41 -8.83
C GLU A 36 24.49 -0.71 -8.93
N TYR A 37 23.72 -0.11 -8.05
CA TYR A 37 22.26 -0.19 -8.08
C TYR A 37 21.70 1.07 -8.76
N PRO A 38 20.60 0.96 -9.52
CA PRO A 38 19.98 2.12 -10.13
C PRO A 38 19.46 3.08 -9.06
N GLU A 39 19.63 4.36 -9.29
CA GLU A 39 19.07 5.41 -8.44
C GLU A 39 17.52 5.46 -8.59
N ILE A 40 16.85 6.04 -7.60
CA ILE A 40 15.40 6.26 -7.63
C ILE A 40 14.95 7.08 -8.85
N SER A 41 15.80 7.94 -9.38
CA SER A 41 15.60 8.70 -10.62
C SER A 41 15.34 7.78 -11.81
N THR A 42 16.03 6.64 -11.89
CA THR A 42 15.84 5.63 -12.93
C THR A 42 14.45 5.00 -12.84
N VAL A 43 13.98 4.70 -11.63
CA VAL A 43 12.64 4.16 -11.39
C VAL A 43 11.56 5.14 -11.84
N ILE A 44 11.70 6.42 -11.46
CA ILE A 44 10.75 7.47 -11.82
C ILE A 44 10.71 7.70 -13.34
N ASN A 45 11.88 7.74 -13.97
CA ASN A 45 11.96 7.86 -15.43
C ASN A 45 11.33 6.65 -16.14
N ASN A 46 11.47 5.45 -15.56
CA ASN A 46 10.79 4.26 -16.07
C ASN A 46 9.27 4.40 -15.98
N PHE A 47 8.72 4.85 -14.84
CA PHE A 47 7.28 5.07 -14.68
C PHE A 47 6.73 6.03 -15.73
N VAL A 48 7.43 7.15 -15.97
CA VAL A 48 7.03 8.13 -16.99
C VAL A 48 7.12 7.56 -18.40
N LYS A 49 8.20 6.83 -18.71
CA LYS A 49 8.42 6.23 -20.03
C LYS A 49 7.40 5.13 -20.35
N THR A 50 7.05 4.32 -19.37
CA THR A 50 6.08 3.22 -19.52
C THR A 50 4.63 3.66 -19.34
N GLY A 51 4.39 4.93 -19.01
CA GLY A 51 3.03 5.47 -18.90
C GLY A 51 2.27 5.05 -17.65
N LYS A 52 2.98 4.67 -16.57
CA LYS A 52 2.33 4.28 -15.30
C LYS A 52 1.44 5.39 -14.77
N LYS A 53 0.24 5.04 -14.38
CA LYS A 53 -0.80 5.94 -13.88
C LYS A 53 -1.12 5.72 -12.41
N ILE A 54 -0.93 4.49 -11.92
CA ILE A 54 -1.23 4.08 -10.54
C ILE A 54 0.04 3.48 -9.96
N ILE A 55 0.58 4.13 -8.93
CA ILE A 55 1.84 3.74 -8.29
C ILE A 55 1.59 3.55 -6.80
N PHE A 56 1.80 2.33 -6.31
CA PHE A 56 1.73 2.03 -4.89
C PHE A 56 3.11 2.01 -4.26
N THR A 57 3.23 2.47 -3.02
CA THR A 57 4.37 2.15 -2.17
C THR A 57 3.93 1.14 -1.13
N MET A 58 4.50 -0.07 -1.16
CA MET A 58 4.14 -1.15 -0.26
C MET A 58 5.36 -1.68 0.49
N GLY A 59 5.14 -2.27 1.66
CA GLY A 59 6.18 -2.83 2.51
C GLY A 59 5.78 -2.80 3.98
N LYS A 60 6.64 -3.31 4.86
CA LYS A 60 6.40 -3.36 6.31
C LYS A 60 6.24 -1.96 6.93
N GLY A 61 5.57 -1.88 8.09
CA GLY A 61 5.51 -0.65 8.89
C GLY A 61 6.91 -0.14 9.28
N GLY A 62 7.12 1.18 9.16
CA GLY A 62 8.37 1.83 9.55
C GLY A 62 9.50 1.81 8.51
N VAL A 63 9.33 1.19 7.34
CA VAL A 63 10.39 1.14 6.30
C VAL A 63 10.54 2.44 5.51
N GLY A 64 9.64 3.41 5.71
CA GLY A 64 9.69 4.74 5.06
C GLY A 64 8.82 4.84 3.80
N LYS A 65 7.77 4.04 3.65
CA LYS A 65 6.83 4.09 2.51
C LYS A 65 6.31 5.50 2.23
N THR A 66 5.78 6.17 3.24
CA THR A 66 5.26 7.54 3.14
C THR A 66 6.30 8.52 2.60
N THR A 67 7.53 8.44 3.12
CA THR A 67 8.64 9.28 2.64
C THR A 67 8.95 9.00 1.16
N VAL A 68 8.94 7.73 0.77
CA VAL A 68 9.18 7.32 -0.62
C VAL A 68 8.05 7.78 -1.52
N ALA A 69 6.78 7.58 -1.12
CA ALA A 69 5.61 8.04 -1.87
C ALA A 69 5.65 9.55 -2.14
N ILE A 70 5.96 10.35 -1.11
CA ILE A 70 6.12 11.80 -1.23
C ILE A 70 7.22 12.16 -2.24
N LYS A 71 8.40 11.51 -2.14
CA LYS A 71 9.52 11.76 -3.05
C LYS A 71 9.19 11.37 -4.49
N VAL A 72 8.50 10.26 -4.70
CA VAL A 72 8.03 9.82 -6.02
C VAL A 72 7.05 10.84 -6.59
N ALA A 73 6.04 11.25 -5.81
CA ALA A 73 5.06 12.24 -6.24
C ALA A 73 5.70 13.59 -6.61
N GLN A 74 6.61 14.10 -5.77
CA GLN A 74 7.35 15.33 -6.04
C GLN A 74 8.25 15.24 -7.28
N ALA A 75 8.88 14.10 -7.51
CA ALA A 75 9.74 13.91 -8.66
C ALA A 75 8.95 13.81 -9.97
N LEU A 76 7.80 13.15 -9.97
CA LEU A 76 6.86 13.14 -11.09
C LEU A 76 6.32 14.54 -11.40
N GLN A 77 5.97 15.30 -10.36
CA GLN A 77 5.53 16.68 -10.49
C GLN A 77 6.61 17.58 -11.11
N LYS A 78 7.88 17.43 -10.66
CA LYS A 78 9.03 18.17 -11.24
C LYS A 78 9.22 17.87 -12.73
N GLN A 79 8.77 16.70 -13.21
CA GLN A 79 8.74 16.34 -14.63
C GLN A 79 7.48 16.84 -15.36
N GLY A 80 6.71 17.73 -14.74
CA GLY A 80 5.52 18.36 -15.34
C GLY A 80 4.28 17.47 -15.34
N LYS A 81 4.24 16.38 -14.57
CA LYS A 81 3.06 15.53 -14.45
C LYS A 81 2.09 16.08 -13.42
N LYS A 82 0.79 15.94 -13.70
CA LYS A 82 -0.23 16.11 -12.67
C LYS A 82 -0.20 14.89 -11.76
N VAL A 83 -0.12 15.08 -10.47
CA VAL A 83 0.03 13.98 -9.50
C VAL A 83 -0.93 14.15 -8.35
N HIS A 84 -1.64 13.08 -8.03
CA HIS A 84 -2.45 12.93 -6.83
C HIS A 84 -1.74 11.99 -5.85
N LEU A 85 -1.49 12.46 -4.64
CA LEU A 85 -0.92 11.65 -3.57
C LEU A 85 -2.01 11.30 -2.57
N ALA A 86 -2.23 10.03 -2.36
CA ALA A 86 -3.19 9.50 -1.41
C ALA A 86 -2.49 8.66 -0.33
N THR A 87 -2.96 8.72 0.90
CA THR A 87 -2.54 7.83 1.98
C THR A 87 -3.72 7.06 2.55
N THR A 88 -3.48 5.81 2.89
CA THR A 88 -4.39 4.96 3.65
C THR A 88 -3.92 4.78 5.11
N ASP A 89 -2.76 5.35 5.46
CA ASP A 89 -2.24 5.31 6.82
C ASP A 89 -2.98 6.36 7.68
N PRO A 90 -3.58 5.97 8.83
CA PRO A 90 -4.25 6.89 9.74
C PRO A 90 -3.32 7.97 10.34
N ALA A 91 -2.01 7.78 10.28
CA ALA A 91 -1.04 8.79 10.68
C ALA A 91 -0.93 9.88 9.60
N ASP A 92 -1.74 10.94 9.71
CA ASP A 92 -1.72 12.09 8.80
C ASP A 92 -0.41 12.90 8.93
N HIS A 93 0.67 12.35 8.37
CA HIS A 93 1.96 13.00 8.29
C HIS A 93 2.16 13.76 6.96
N LEU A 94 1.29 13.58 5.97
CA LEU A 94 1.46 14.17 4.63
C LEU A 94 1.51 15.69 4.67
N ASN A 95 0.61 16.33 5.43
CA ASN A 95 0.56 17.78 5.54
C ASN A 95 1.81 18.39 6.16
N PHE A 96 2.47 17.64 7.05
CA PHE A 96 3.72 18.08 7.70
C PHE A 96 4.91 18.06 6.73
N TYR A 97 4.98 17.05 5.85
CA TYR A 97 6.13 16.88 4.95
C TYR A 97 6.04 17.69 3.66
N LEU A 98 4.83 18.04 3.22
CA LEU A 98 4.65 18.65 1.90
C LEU A 98 4.80 20.17 1.90
N GLY A 99 4.61 20.83 3.03
CA GLY A 99 4.61 22.29 3.06
C GLY A 99 3.66 22.86 1.99
N ALA A 100 3.84 24.12 1.61
CA ALA A 100 3.06 24.74 0.55
C ALA A 100 3.57 24.35 -0.86
N THR A 101 3.69 23.05 -1.16
CA THR A 101 4.08 22.58 -2.50
C THR A 101 2.88 22.73 -3.44
N SER A 102 2.85 23.85 -4.16
CA SER A 102 1.80 24.14 -5.14
C SER A 102 1.85 23.10 -6.28
N GLY A 103 0.76 22.36 -6.48
CA GLY A 103 0.56 21.51 -7.65
C GLY A 103 0.44 20.00 -7.39
N LEU A 104 0.52 19.54 -6.14
CA LEU A 104 0.13 18.19 -5.75
C LEU A 104 -1.31 18.23 -5.22
N SER A 105 -2.18 17.40 -5.75
CA SER A 105 -3.48 17.14 -5.13
C SER A 105 -3.31 16.03 -4.08
N LEU A 106 -3.99 16.18 -2.95
CA LEU A 106 -3.85 15.27 -1.79
C LEU A 106 -5.19 14.71 -1.38
N SER A 107 -5.21 13.45 -0.96
CA SER A 107 -6.33 12.86 -0.23
C SER A 107 -5.85 11.93 0.88
N HIS A 108 -6.69 11.80 1.89
CA HIS A 108 -6.53 10.84 2.98
C HIS A 108 -7.82 10.03 3.07
N ILE A 109 -7.69 8.72 3.18
CA ILE A 109 -8.81 7.83 3.47
C ILE A 109 -8.93 7.76 5.00
N ASP A 110 -9.96 8.45 5.52
CA ASP A 110 -10.36 8.37 6.92
C ASP A 110 -11.38 7.24 7.05
N GLU A 111 -10.94 6.09 7.55
CA GLU A 111 -11.76 4.87 7.64
C GLU A 111 -13.07 5.09 8.41
N GLU A 112 -13.04 5.90 9.50
CA GLU A 112 -14.24 6.17 10.30
C GLU A 112 -15.22 7.07 9.55
N LYS A 113 -14.72 8.04 8.81
CA LYS A 113 -15.54 8.92 7.98
C LYS A 113 -16.18 8.14 6.83
N GLU A 114 -15.39 7.37 6.10
CA GLU A 114 -15.87 6.56 4.97
C GLU A 114 -16.92 5.55 5.43
N LEU A 115 -16.73 4.91 6.59
CA LEU A 115 -17.69 3.99 7.18
C LEU A 115 -19.02 4.69 7.52
N ARG A 116 -18.96 5.90 8.11
CA ARG A 116 -20.17 6.67 8.42
C ARG A 116 -20.94 7.04 7.15
N GLU A 117 -20.25 7.58 6.16
CA GLU A 117 -20.84 8.01 4.89
C GLU A 117 -21.49 6.82 4.16
N TYR A 118 -20.79 5.67 4.15
CA TYR A 118 -21.33 4.44 3.57
C TYR A 118 -22.59 3.96 4.29
N LYS A 119 -22.56 3.89 5.64
CA LYS A 119 -23.72 3.49 6.44
C LYS A 119 -24.91 4.43 6.21
N GLU A 120 -24.68 5.73 6.19
CA GLU A 120 -25.73 6.73 5.95
C GLU A 120 -26.36 6.57 4.56
N GLU A 121 -25.56 6.35 3.52
CA GLU A 121 -26.05 6.13 2.16
C GLU A 121 -26.91 4.87 2.07
N VAL A 122 -26.44 3.73 2.60
CA VAL A 122 -27.16 2.46 2.56
C VAL A 122 -28.48 2.56 3.35
N LEU A 123 -28.45 3.15 4.56
CA LEU A 123 -29.64 3.34 5.37
C LEU A 123 -30.64 4.31 4.72
N SER A 124 -30.17 5.34 4.03
CA SER A 124 -31.06 6.25 3.29
C SER A 124 -31.80 5.53 2.18
N LYS A 125 -31.09 4.75 1.37
CA LYS A 125 -31.70 3.92 0.30
C LYS A 125 -32.66 2.86 0.85
N ALA A 126 -32.26 2.19 1.94
CA ALA A 126 -33.10 1.18 2.57
C ALA A 126 -34.44 1.77 3.10
N ARG A 127 -34.41 2.99 3.66
CA ARG A 127 -35.63 3.69 4.12
C ARG A 127 -36.62 3.99 3.02
N GLU A 128 -36.12 4.20 1.79
CA GLU A 128 -36.99 4.48 0.64
C GLU A 128 -37.68 3.23 0.09
N THR A 129 -37.05 2.07 0.25
CA THR A 129 -37.45 0.82 -0.42
C THR A 129 -37.92 -0.28 0.52
N MET A 130 -37.59 -0.21 1.81
CA MET A 130 -37.86 -1.26 2.81
C MET A 130 -38.63 -0.71 4.02
N SER A 131 -39.32 -1.58 4.72
CA SER A 131 -40.04 -1.25 5.96
C SER A 131 -40.04 -2.41 6.95
N GLY A 132 -40.11 -2.10 8.25
CA GLY A 132 -40.19 -3.09 9.30
C GLY A 132 -38.92 -3.94 9.48
N ASP A 133 -39.10 -5.25 9.63
CA ASP A 133 -38.06 -6.19 9.97
C ASP A 133 -36.91 -6.20 8.93
N ASP A 134 -37.19 -5.95 7.66
CA ASP A 134 -36.20 -5.90 6.60
C ASP A 134 -35.19 -4.73 6.79
N PHE A 135 -35.69 -3.58 7.26
CA PHE A 135 -34.84 -2.43 7.56
C PHE A 135 -33.95 -2.66 8.78
N ASP A 136 -34.50 -3.31 9.82
CA ASP A 136 -33.70 -3.64 11.03
C ASP A 136 -32.63 -4.67 10.71
N TYR A 137 -32.87 -5.61 9.79
CA TYR A 137 -31.87 -6.56 9.31
C TYR A 137 -30.71 -5.86 8.59
N VAL A 138 -31.00 -4.91 7.69
CA VAL A 138 -29.96 -4.11 7.00
C VAL A 138 -29.12 -3.31 8.01
N LYS A 139 -29.76 -2.76 9.03
CA LYS A 139 -29.07 -2.01 10.07
C LYS A 139 -28.10 -2.90 10.88
N GLU A 140 -28.52 -4.12 11.20
CA GLU A 140 -27.68 -5.09 11.92
C GLU A 140 -26.49 -5.55 11.05
N ASP A 141 -26.71 -5.82 9.76
CA ASP A 141 -25.68 -6.21 8.80
C ASP A 141 -24.61 -5.12 8.63
N LEU A 142 -24.99 -3.84 8.69
CA LEU A 142 -24.07 -2.70 8.63
C LEU A 142 -23.15 -2.56 9.88
N GLU A 143 -23.41 -3.26 10.96
CA GLU A 143 -22.51 -3.31 12.12
C GLU A 143 -21.42 -4.39 11.97
N SER A 144 -21.42 -5.14 10.88
CA SER A 144 -20.42 -6.14 10.55
C SER A 144 -19.03 -5.51 10.33
N PRO A 145 -17.94 -6.14 10.77
CA PRO A 145 -16.57 -5.72 10.43
C PRO A 145 -16.33 -5.60 8.92
N CYS A 146 -17.00 -6.43 8.11
CA CYS A 146 -16.90 -6.38 6.65
C CYS A 146 -17.36 -5.03 6.08
N THR A 147 -18.31 -4.35 6.74
CA THR A 147 -18.81 -3.05 6.30
C THR A 147 -17.74 -1.97 6.30
N GLN A 148 -16.83 -1.99 7.28
CA GLN A 148 -15.69 -1.08 7.31
C GLN A 148 -14.74 -1.31 6.13
N GLU A 149 -14.43 -2.57 5.85
CA GLU A 149 -13.59 -2.94 4.71
C GLU A 149 -14.20 -2.50 3.38
N ILE A 150 -15.51 -2.62 3.28
CA ILE A 150 -16.31 -2.17 2.13
C ILE A 150 -16.20 -0.66 1.91
N ALA A 151 -16.38 0.13 2.96
CA ALA A 151 -16.32 1.58 2.88
C ALA A 151 -14.92 2.08 2.44
N VAL A 152 -13.87 1.53 3.05
CA VAL A 152 -12.48 1.83 2.69
C VAL A 152 -12.16 1.44 1.25
N PHE A 153 -12.63 0.27 0.81
CA PHE A 153 -12.44 -0.20 -0.56
C PHE A 153 -13.10 0.71 -1.59
N ARG A 154 -14.30 1.21 -1.29
CA ARG A 154 -15.01 2.17 -2.14
C ARG A 154 -14.22 3.47 -2.29
N ALA A 155 -13.77 4.04 -1.17
CA ALA A 155 -12.93 5.24 -1.18
C ALA A 155 -11.63 5.04 -1.97
N PHE A 156 -11.03 3.87 -1.85
CA PHE A 156 -9.87 3.48 -2.62
C PHE A 156 -10.15 3.43 -4.13
N ALA A 157 -11.29 2.86 -4.54
CA ALA A 157 -11.69 2.81 -5.94
C ALA A 157 -11.90 4.21 -6.53
N GLU A 158 -12.48 5.14 -5.77
CA GLU A 158 -12.66 6.53 -6.16
C GLU A 158 -11.33 7.27 -6.35
N ILE A 159 -10.32 6.96 -5.50
CA ILE A 159 -8.97 7.51 -5.68
C ILE A 159 -8.32 6.99 -6.95
N VAL A 160 -8.46 5.69 -7.23
CA VAL A 160 -7.90 5.07 -8.45
C VAL A 160 -8.56 5.63 -9.71
N GLU A 161 -9.82 6.04 -9.69
CA GLU A 161 -10.48 6.70 -10.84
C GLU A 161 -9.80 8.02 -11.24
N LYS A 162 -9.16 8.73 -10.31
CA LYS A 162 -8.40 9.95 -10.63
C LYS A 162 -7.24 9.70 -11.59
N ALA A 163 -6.80 8.44 -11.71
CA ALA A 163 -5.76 8.06 -12.67
C ALA A 163 -6.17 8.23 -14.15
N ASP A 164 -7.42 8.54 -14.43
CA ASP A 164 -7.86 8.93 -15.77
C ASP A 164 -7.22 10.28 -16.19
N ASP A 165 -7.06 11.22 -15.27
CA ASP A 165 -6.61 12.59 -15.53
C ASP A 165 -5.19 12.89 -14.99
N GLU A 166 -4.73 12.18 -13.97
CA GLU A 166 -3.47 12.43 -13.27
C GLU A 166 -2.76 11.13 -12.88
N ILE A 167 -1.50 11.21 -12.45
CA ILE A 167 -0.80 10.04 -11.89
C ILE A 167 -1.16 9.95 -10.41
N VAL A 168 -1.68 8.81 -9.99
CA VAL A 168 -2.05 8.55 -8.60
C VAL A 168 -0.91 7.79 -7.91
N VAL A 169 -0.34 8.39 -6.87
CA VAL A 169 0.64 7.74 -5.98
C VAL A 169 -0.06 7.43 -4.67
N ILE A 170 -0.04 6.17 -4.26
CA ILE A 170 -0.77 5.68 -3.09
C ILE A 170 0.22 5.15 -2.06
N ASP A 171 0.26 5.83 -0.91
CA ASP A 171 0.96 5.36 0.27
C ASP A 171 0.03 4.42 1.05
N THR A 172 0.37 3.13 1.06
CA THR A 172 -0.48 2.12 1.69
C THR A 172 -0.13 1.90 3.16
N ALA A 173 -1.16 1.62 3.97
CA ALA A 173 -0.96 1.12 5.33
C ALA A 173 -0.15 -0.20 5.33
N PRO A 174 0.57 -0.52 6.42
CA PRO A 174 1.49 -1.66 6.47
C PRO A 174 0.81 -3.04 6.47
N THR A 175 -0.50 -3.11 6.44
CA THR A 175 -1.25 -4.35 6.63
C THR A 175 -1.59 -5.01 5.30
N GLY A 176 -1.53 -6.33 5.27
CA GLY A 176 -2.04 -7.16 4.17
C GLY A 176 -3.55 -6.97 3.88
N HIS A 177 -4.24 -6.12 4.65
CA HIS A 177 -5.64 -5.76 4.43
C HIS A 177 -5.88 -5.16 3.03
N THR A 178 -4.98 -4.30 2.54
CA THR A 178 -5.13 -3.75 1.18
C THR A 178 -5.10 -4.84 0.11
N LEU A 179 -4.31 -5.92 0.32
CA LEU A 179 -4.27 -7.07 -0.58
C LEU A 179 -5.44 -8.03 -0.38
N LEU A 180 -5.88 -8.22 0.87
CA LEU A 180 -7.11 -8.98 1.15
C LEU A 180 -8.33 -8.31 0.52
N LEU A 181 -8.35 -6.96 0.47
CA LEU A 181 -9.36 -6.21 -0.28
C LEU A 181 -9.29 -6.52 -1.79
N LEU A 182 -8.11 -6.73 -2.34
CA LEU A 182 -7.93 -7.09 -3.75
C LEU A 182 -8.35 -8.55 -4.02
N GLU A 183 -8.05 -9.48 -3.13
CA GLU A 183 -8.52 -10.89 -3.23
C GLU A 183 -10.04 -11.00 -3.02
N SER A 184 -10.59 -10.18 -2.12
CA SER A 184 -12.02 -10.17 -1.82
C SER A 184 -12.87 -9.40 -2.84
N THR A 185 -12.25 -8.76 -3.86
CA THR A 185 -12.97 -7.93 -4.84
C THR A 185 -14.13 -8.66 -5.51
N GLN A 186 -13.99 -9.95 -5.82
CA GLN A 186 -15.09 -10.74 -6.39
C GLN A 186 -16.17 -11.09 -5.35
N SER A 187 -15.77 -11.37 -4.13
CA SER A 187 -16.71 -11.62 -3.02
C SER A 187 -17.41 -10.33 -2.62
N TYR A 188 -16.67 -9.23 -2.64
CA TYR A 188 -17.16 -7.90 -2.39
C TYR A 188 -18.18 -7.42 -3.44
N ALA A 189 -17.89 -7.56 -4.72
CA ALA A 189 -18.83 -7.21 -5.79
C ALA A 189 -20.17 -7.95 -5.60
N LYS A 190 -20.12 -9.23 -5.22
CA LYS A 190 -21.32 -10.03 -4.90
C LYS A 190 -22.05 -9.52 -3.65
N GLU A 191 -21.34 -9.08 -2.62
CA GLU A 191 -21.94 -8.57 -1.39
C GLU A 191 -22.60 -7.20 -1.61
N VAL A 192 -21.95 -6.30 -2.35
CA VAL A 192 -22.53 -5.00 -2.76
C VAL A 192 -23.73 -5.21 -3.67
N GLU A 193 -23.66 -6.14 -4.62
CA GLU A 193 -24.81 -6.50 -5.48
C GLU A 193 -25.99 -7.00 -4.64
N ARG A 194 -25.73 -7.74 -3.57
CA ARG A 194 -26.74 -8.26 -2.65
C ARG A 194 -27.36 -7.19 -1.75
N THR A 195 -26.56 -6.19 -1.32
CA THR A 195 -26.99 -5.17 -0.34
C THR A 195 -27.52 -3.90 -1.00
N SER A 196 -26.96 -3.46 -2.13
CA SER A 196 -27.32 -2.19 -2.79
C SER A 196 -27.87 -2.33 -4.21
N GLY A 197 -27.92 -3.54 -4.77
CA GLY A 197 -28.50 -3.84 -6.08
C GLY A 197 -27.64 -3.46 -7.29
N GLU A 198 -26.69 -2.53 -7.16
CA GLU A 198 -25.75 -2.17 -8.22
C GLU A 198 -24.33 -1.97 -7.67
N VAL A 199 -23.35 -2.66 -8.26
CA VAL A 199 -21.94 -2.43 -7.95
C VAL A 199 -21.49 -1.13 -8.62
N PRO A 200 -20.93 -0.15 -7.87
CA PRO A 200 -20.40 1.08 -8.47
C PRO A 200 -19.39 0.79 -9.59
N LYS A 201 -19.43 1.59 -10.65
CA LYS A 201 -18.54 1.41 -11.81
C LYS A 201 -17.05 1.53 -11.45
N SER A 202 -16.72 2.37 -10.45
CA SER A 202 -15.37 2.49 -9.89
C SER A 202 -14.85 1.16 -9.38
N ILE A 203 -15.67 0.42 -8.65
CA ILE A 203 -15.33 -0.89 -8.10
C ILE A 203 -15.19 -1.95 -9.20
N GLN A 204 -16.09 -1.96 -10.19
CA GLN A 204 -16.02 -2.90 -11.30
C GLN A 204 -14.72 -2.75 -12.11
N LYS A 205 -14.22 -1.52 -12.24
CA LYS A 205 -13.00 -1.21 -12.99
C LYS A 205 -11.72 -1.37 -12.17
N LEU A 206 -11.82 -1.39 -10.85
CA LEU A 206 -10.65 -1.33 -9.97
C LEU A 206 -9.70 -2.51 -10.19
N LEU A 207 -10.16 -3.73 -10.05
CA LEU A 207 -9.31 -4.91 -10.18
C LEU A 207 -8.65 -5.03 -11.56
N PRO A 208 -9.37 -4.86 -12.69
CA PRO A 208 -8.75 -4.84 -14.00
C PRO A 208 -7.64 -3.78 -14.16
N ARG A 209 -7.81 -2.59 -13.56
CA ARG A 209 -6.78 -1.53 -13.58
C ARG A 209 -5.55 -1.91 -12.76
N LEU A 210 -5.75 -2.49 -11.58
CA LEU A 210 -4.66 -2.91 -10.70
C LEU A 210 -3.84 -4.05 -11.30
N GLN A 211 -4.47 -4.96 -12.05
CA GLN A 211 -3.82 -6.06 -12.76
C GLN A 211 -3.20 -5.63 -14.09
N ASN A 212 -3.52 -4.45 -14.58
CA ASN A 212 -2.93 -3.94 -15.81
C ASN A 212 -1.51 -3.42 -15.57
N SER A 213 -0.53 -4.25 -15.90
CA SER A 213 0.89 -3.91 -15.74
C SER A 213 1.35 -2.73 -16.59
N ASP A 214 0.60 -2.28 -17.59
CA ASP A 214 0.93 -1.06 -18.33
C ASP A 214 0.50 0.21 -17.58
N GLU A 215 -0.48 0.10 -16.69
CA GLU A 215 -1.06 1.22 -15.94
C GLU A 215 -0.58 1.25 -14.48
N THR A 216 -0.51 0.09 -13.83
CA THR A 216 -0.23 -0.04 -12.40
C THR A 216 1.17 -0.60 -12.13
N GLU A 217 1.78 -0.10 -11.07
CA GLU A 217 3.05 -0.62 -10.54
C GLU A 217 3.09 -0.50 -9.03
N VAL A 218 3.62 -1.52 -8.37
CA VAL A 218 3.91 -1.49 -6.93
C VAL A 218 5.41 -1.32 -6.72
N LEU A 219 5.80 -0.22 -6.09
CA LEU A 219 7.15 0.02 -5.61
C LEU A 219 7.29 -0.60 -4.22
N MET A 220 8.00 -1.72 -4.16
CA MET A 220 8.29 -2.41 -2.91
C MET A 220 9.34 -1.65 -2.11
N VAL A 221 9.03 -1.29 -0.85
CA VAL A 221 9.95 -0.56 0.04
C VAL A 221 10.32 -1.44 1.21
N THR A 222 11.61 -1.64 1.43
CA THR A 222 12.13 -2.44 2.53
C THR A 222 13.36 -1.79 3.18
N LEU A 223 13.79 -2.32 4.32
CA LEU A 223 15.08 -2.03 4.95
C LEU A 223 16.05 -3.19 4.69
N PRO A 224 17.36 -2.98 4.77
CA PRO A 224 18.36 -4.05 4.65
C PRO A 224 18.44 -4.88 5.94
N GLU A 225 17.28 -5.32 6.43
CA GLU A 225 17.12 -6.10 7.66
C GLU A 225 16.29 -7.35 7.37
N THR A 226 16.57 -8.41 8.10
CA THR A 226 15.94 -9.72 7.88
C THR A 226 14.42 -9.67 7.89
N THR A 227 13.80 -9.09 8.93
CA THR A 227 12.34 -9.09 9.07
C THR A 227 11.65 -8.26 7.98
N PRO A 228 12.03 -6.99 7.70
CA PRO A 228 11.46 -6.25 6.58
C PRO A 228 11.60 -6.96 5.23
N VAL A 229 12.74 -7.59 4.96
CA VAL A 229 12.95 -8.33 3.71
C VAL A 229 11.99 -9.52 3.60
N TYR A 230 11.87 -10.36 4.63
CA TYR A 230 10.95 -11.51 4.59
C TYR A 230 9.49 -11.08 4.48
N GLU A 231 9.08 -10.03 5.18
CA GLU A 231 7.72 -9.50 5.05
C GLU A 231 7.47 -8.98 3.62
N SER A 232 8.45 -8.29 3.03
CA SER A 232 8.34 -7.82 1.65
C SER A 232 8.31 -8.97 0.64
N MET A 233 9.04 -10.05 0.88
CA MET A 233 8.97 -11.26 0.02
C MET A 233 7.59 -11.90 0.08
N ARG A 234 7.00 -12.04 1.27
CA ARG A 234 5.63 -12.55 1.41
C ARG A 234 4.61 -11.66 0.68
N LEU A 235 4.77 -10.34 0.81
CA LEU A 235 3.94 -9.39 0.09
C LEU A 235 4.10 -9.52 -1.44
N ALA A 236 5.31 -9.77 -1.93
CA ALA A 236 5.56 -10.03 -3.34
C ALA A 236 4.84 -11.30 -3.81
N ASP A 237 4.90 -12.40 -3.03
CA ASP A 237 4.17 -13.64 -3.33
C ASP A 237 2.64 -13.40 -3.38
N ASP A 238 2.11 -12.52 -2.53
CA ASP A 238 0.69 -12.13 -2.52
C ASP A 238 0.33 -11.31 -3.77
N LEU A 239 1.20 -10.36 -4.17
CA LEU A 239 1.03 -9.56 -5.40
C LEU A 239 1.10 -10.44 -6.66
N ASP A 240 2.01 -11.42 -6.70
CA ASP A 240 2.09 -12.39 -7.80
C ASP A 240 0.80 -13.19 -7.94
N ARG A 241 0.22 -13.66 -6.82
CA ARG A 241 -1.07 -14.37 -6.82
C ARG A 241 -2.22 -13.49 -7.30
N ALA A 242 -2.17 -12.20 -6.98
CA ALA A 242 -3.15 -11.21 -7.42
C ALA A 242 -2.90 -10.72 -8.87
N HIS A 243 -1.82 -11.13 -9.53
CA HIS A 243 -1.38 -10.66 -10.85
C HIS A 243 -1.13 -9.15 -10.91
N ILE A 244 -0.53 -8.58 -9.87
CA ILE A 244 -0.20 -7.15 -9.77
C ILE A 244 1.31 -6.96 -9.93
N ALA A 245 1.70 -6.07 -10.85
CA ALA A 245 3.10 -5.80 -11.15
C ALA A 245 3.83 -5.13 -9.97
N HIS A 246 5.00 -5.66 -9.62
CA HIS A 246 5.88 -5.16 -8.54
C HIS A 246 7.36 -5.27 -8.94
N THR A 247 7.68 -4.69 -10.08
CA THR A 247 9.00 -4.83 -10.73
C THR A 247 10.13 -4.19 -9.92
N TRP A 248 9.84 -3.09 -9.19
CA TRP A 248 10.84 -2.28 -8.54
C TRP A 248 10.85 -2.46 -7.02
N TRP A 249 12.07 -2.63 -6.50
CA TRP A 249 12.34 -2.72 -5.06
C TRP A 249 13.26 -1.59 -4.64
N LEU A 250 12.89 -0.87 -3.58
CA LEU A 250 13.68 0.18 -2.96
C LEU A 250 14.13 -0.29 -1.58
N VAL A 251 15.45 -0.51 -1.43
CA VAL A 251 16.07 -0.81 -0.14
C VAL A 251 16.45 0.53 0.51
N ASN A 252 15.60 1.01 1.42
CA ASN A 252 15.81 2.27 2.13
C ASN A 252 16.86 2.11 3.23
N GLN A 253 17.56 3.20 3.57
CA GLN A 253 18.63 3.21 4.60
C GLN A 253 19.75 2.19 4.36
N SER A 254 20.03 1.87 3.10
CA SER A 254 21.15 1.00 2.75
C SER A 254 22.49 1.73 2.92
N MET A 255 23.48 1.04 3.50
CA MET A 255 24.85 1.56 3.61
C MET A 255 25.49 1.80 2.24
N SER A 256 25.09 1.07 1.20
CA SER A 256 25.57 1.28 -0.17
C SER A 256 25.15 2.62 -0.79
N ALA A 257 24.25 3.36 -0.16
CA ALA A 257 23.83 4.70 -0.60
C ALA A 257 24.67 5.83 0.00
N THR A 258 25.67 5.51 0.85
CA THR A 258 26.49 6.50 1.58
C THR A 258 27.88 6.72 0.97
N HIS A 259 28.14 6.17 -0.21
CA HIS A 259 29.42 6.32 -0.93
C HIS A 259 29.31 7.27 -2.10
#